data_8eba86e4d3af5418bf2e1e584bfb5597
#
_entry.id   8eba86e4d3af5418bf2e1e584bfb5597
#
_cell.length_a   1.000
_cell.length_b   1.000
_cell.length_c   1.000
_cell.angle_alpha   90.00
_cell.angle_beta   90.00
_cell.angle_gamma   90.00
#
_symmetry.space_group_name_H-M   'P 1'
#
loop_
_entity.id
_entity.type
_entity.pdbx_description
1 polymer ?
#
loop_
_entity_poly.entity_id
_entity_poly.type
_entity_poly.pdbx_seq_one_letter_code
_entity_poly.pdbx_strand_id
1 'polypeptide(L)'
;AIARVNRVGDEFKDKGFVVDYVGVGHHLKRALDAYAEREQGEIIDALGNDQEELDALVQAHREIWALLNRYGLHDFSDPDAFFDLFYDEDIRFEYLLAFKKLTRAMDAVFPRKEALDFWPDYLSFVEINALAQRHLHDQRLSMKGIPAKLRAIADAYLISRGVTQKIAPISIMDDDFQKGVQQRRRDKTKAAEVEHAIRHYIDININEDPELFASFAEMLEQILQQFADNWELIYQELEKLRQKMAAKEREQTYGLDRKRQMPIFRIMRAELWNNRELTEDEIAQNVDLTLNTFNLIEREVRSAGFWDSTPAQSRLKGELRHLLLSPRFASLPNVYDKRHVLVSRLMEWARANRETLARS
;
A
#
# COMPACT_ATOMS: atom_id res chain seq x y z
N ALA A 1 -40.70 16.76 21.02
CA ALA A 1 -39.95 16.06 19.94
C ALA A 1 -39.02 15.02 20.55
N ILE A 2 -38.23 15.37 21.57
CA ILE A 2 -37.24 14.49 22.21
C ILE A 2 -37.87 13.23 22.79
N ALA A 3 -38.99 13.34 23.55
CA ALA A 3 -39.71 12.23 24.12
C ALA A 3 -40.24 11.21 23.07
N ARG A 4 -40.34 11.63 21.78
CA ARG A 4 -40.73 10.72 20.69
C ARG A 4 -39.56 9.89 20.15
N VAL A 5 -38.33 10.36 20.32
CA VAL A 5 -37.12 9.66 19.84
C VAL A 5 -36.79 8.51 20.76
N ASN A 6 -37.12 8.61 22.04
CA ASN A 6 -36.84 7.58 23.06
C ASN A 6 -37.95 6.53 23.24
N ARG A 7 -38.97 6.48 22.37
CA ARG A 7 -39.97 5.40 22.40
C ARG A 7 -39.32 4.05 22.06
N VAL A 8 -39.47 3.09 22.93
CA VAL A 8 -39.08 1.71 22.70
C VAL A 8 -39.87 1.16 21.51
N GLY A 9 -39.20 0.86 20.46
CA GLY A 9 -39.74 0.18 19.28
C GLY A 9 -38.75 -0.89 18.86
N ASP A 10 -39.18 -2.12 18.83
CA ASP A 10 -38.42 -3.34 18.55
C ASP A 10 -37.30 -3.74 19.52
N GLU A 11 -37.07 -5.06 19.65
CA GLU A 11 -36.18 -5.73 20.61
C GLU A 11 -34.72 -5.29 20.64
N PHE A 12 -34.29 -4.40 19.73
CA PHE A 12 -32.87 -3.97 19.57
C PHE A 12 -32.61 -2.48 19.85
N LYS A 13 -33.62 -1.72 20.28
CA LYS A 13 -33.47 -0.29 20.52
C LYS A 13 -33.49 0.06 21.99
N ASP A 14 -32.30 0.15 22.60
CA ASP A 14 -32.15 0.54 24.00
C ASP A 14 -32.24 2.07 24.22
N LYS A 15 -31.77 2.87 23.28
CA LYS A 15 -31.70 4.36 23.40
C LYS A 15 -31.98 5.06 22.08
N GLY A 16 -32.56 6.27 22.18
CA GLY A 16 -32.70 7.20 21.06
C GLY A 16 -31.61 8.26 21.14
N PHE A 17 -30.99 8.61 20.02
CA PHE A 17 -29.97 9.66 19.95
C PHE A 17 -30.59 10.96 19.41
N VAL A 18 -30.23 12.09 20.05
CA VAL A 18 -30.58 13.44 19.59
C VAL A 18 -29.29 14.14 19.18
N VAL A 19 -29.20 14.55 17.93
CA VAL A 19 -28.04 15.31 17.42
C VAL A 19 -28.47 16.78 17.33
N ASP A 20 -27.79 17.64 18.08
CA ASP A 20 -28.02 19.09 18.09
C ASP A 20 -27.08 19.79 17.10
N TYR A 21 -27.56 20.07 15.89
CA TYR A 21 -26.77 20.73 14.82
C TYR A 21 -26.60 22.25 15.00
N VAL A 22 -27.28 22.85 15.97
CA VAL A 22 -27.35 24.33 16.10
C VAL A 22 -26.83 24.81 17.46
N GLY A 23 -26.38 23.90 18.36
CA GLY A 23 -25.90 24.27 19.69
C GLY A 23 -26.99 24.80 20.62
N VAL A 24 -28.23 24.37 20.42
CA VAL A 24 -29.38 24.74 21.29
C VAL A 24 -29.42 23.98 22.61
N GLY A 25 -28.38 23.17 22.94
CA GLY A 25 -28.32 22.38 24.16
C GLY A 25 -28.56 23.18 25.44
N HIS A 26 -28.07 24.43 25.50
CA HIS A 26 -28.35 25.31 26.62
C HIS A 26 -29.82 25.73 26.75
N HIS A 27 -30.53 25.90 25.63
CA HIS A 27 -31.96 26.19 25.65
C HIS A 27 -32.79 24.94 25.92
N LEU A 28 -32.27 23.78 25.51
CA LEU A 28 -32.88 22.48 25.78
C LEU A 28 -32.87 22.15 27.27
N LYS A 29 -31.77 22.48 27.97
CA LYS A 29 -31.63 22.24 29.41
C LYS A 29 -32.70 22.99 30.20
N ARG A 30 -33.03 24.26 29.84
CA ARG A 30 -34.11 25.02 30.43
C ARG A 30 -35.52 24.47 30.10
N ALA A 31 -35.67 23.87 28.92
CA ALA A 31 -36.93 23.22 28.54
C ALA A 31 -37.17 21.89 29.28
N LEU A 32 -36.09 21.28 29.76
CA LEU A 32 -36.16 20.02 30.53
C LEU A 32 -36.62 20.22 31.97
N ASP A 33 -36.48 21.41 32.54
CA ASP A 33 -36.96 21.74 33.89
C ASP A 33 -38.48 21.54 34.06
N ALA A 34 -39.23 21.36 32.98
CA ALA A 34 -40.66 21.06 32.96
C ALA A 34 -41.00 19.56 33.01
N TYR A 35 -39.97 18.66 32.99
CA TYR A 35 -40.19 17.21 33.05
C TYR A 35 -39.86 16.65 34.43
N ALA A 36 -40.36 15.43 34.74
CA ALA A 36 -40.05 14.78 35.98
C ALA A 36 -38.55 14.44 36.09
N GLU A 37 -37.96 14.52 37.30
CA GLU A 37 -36.51 14.34 37.52
C GLU A 37 -35.93 13.07 36.88
N ARG A 38 -36.70 11.98 36.85
CA ARG A 38 -36.28 10.72 36.23
C ARG A 38 -36.19 10.84 34.69
N GLU A 39 -37.13 11.53 34.05
CA GLU A 39 -37.12 11.75 32.60
C GLU A 39 -36.02 12.76 32.21
N GLN A 40 -35.70 13.75 33.09
CA GLN A 40 -34.58 14.67 32.92
C GLN A 40 -33.25 13.92 32.93
N GLY A 41 -33.04 12.96 33.83
CA GLY A 41 -31.82 12.15 33.88
C GLY A 41 -31.60 11.33 32.61
N GLU A 42 -32.63 10.64 32.11
CA GLU A 42 -32.56 9.86 30.88
C GLU A 42 -32.28 10.73 29.62
N ILE A 43 -32.78 11.95 29.59
CA ILE A 43 -32.56 12.88 28.49
C ILE A 43 -31.16 13.49 28.58
N ILE A 44 -30.67 13.84 29.78
CA ILE A 44 -29.32 14.36 30.00
C ILE A 44 -28.27 13.29 29.64
N ASP A 45 -28.47 12.05 30.05
CA ASP A 45 -27.62 10.90 29.69
C ASP A 45 -27.60 10.66 28.16
N ALA A 46 -28.74 10.90 27.49
CA ALA A 46 -28.85 10.77 26.03
C ALA A 46 -28.21 11.93 25.27
N LEU A 47 -28.00 13.10 25.92
CA LEU A 47 -27.26 14.25 25.34
C LEU A 47 -25.73 14.08 25.44
N GLY A 48 -25.28 13.10 26.19
CA GLY A 48 -23.85 12.83 26.42
C GLY A 48 -23.22 13.79 27.42
N ASN A 49 -22.06 13.43 27.92
CA ASN A 49 -21.29 14.28 28.83
C ASN A 49 -20.42 15.26 27.99
N ASP A 50 -21.02 16.39 27.61
CA ASP A 50 -20.42 17.39 26.74
C ASP A 50 -19.01 17.79 27.16
N GLN A 51 -18.70 17.80 28.45
CA GLN A 51 -17.39 18.19 28.97
C GLN A 51 -16.36 17.06 28.81
N GLU A 52 -16.75 15.80 29.04
CA GLU A 52 -15.84 14.67 28.88
C GLU A 52 -15.41 14.46 27.43
N GLU A 53 -16.32 14.68 26.49
CA GLU A 53 -16.00 14.60 25.05
C GLU A 53 -15.04 15.72 24.63
N LEU A 54 -15.24 16.94 25.14
CA LEU A 54 -14.33 18.06 24.88
C LEU A 54 -12.96 17.81 25.52
N ASP A 55 -12.91 17.32 26.75
CA ASP A 55 -11.68 16.99 27.44
C ASP A 55 -10.92 15.87 26.68
N ALA A 56 -11.64 14.87 26.15
CA ALA A 56 -11.05 13.84 25.31
C ALA A 56 -10.46 14.39 24.00
N LEU A 57 -11.11 15.39 23.38
CA LEU A 57 -10.58 16.06 22.19
C LEU A 57 -9.30 16.84 22.51
N VAL A 58 -9.32 17.66 23.59
CA VAL A 58 -8.15 18.41 24.07
C VAL A 58 -6.99 17.44 24.34
N GLN A 59 -7.26 16.33 25.01
CA GLN A 59 -6.25 15.35 25.35
C GLN A 59 -5.70 14.66 24.08
N ALA A 60 -6.54 14.22 23.15
CA ALA A 60 -6.10 13.59 21.91
C ALA A 60 -5.24 14.54 21.04
N HIS A 61 -5.62 15.83 20.97
CA HIS A 61 -4.84 16.85 20.28
C HIS A 61 -3.46 17.08 20.93
N ARG A 62 -3.41 17.12 22.26
CA ARG A 62 -2.13 17.23 22.99
C ARG A 62 -1.24 16.00 22.78
N GLU A 63 -1.81 14.81 22.75
CA GLU A 63 -1.05 13.57 22.57
C GLU A 63 -0.40 13.48 21.20
N ILE A 64 -1.11 13.84 20.12
CA ILE A 64 -0.53 13.81 18.77
C ILE A 64 0.59 14.84 18.65
N TRP A 65 0.44 16.05 19.18
CA TRP A 65 1.49 17.05 19.19
C TRP A 65 2.66 16.66 20.11
N ALA A 66 2.41 16.04 21.28
CA ALA A 66 3.47 15.55 22.15
C ALA A 66 4.31 14.46 21.46
N LEU A 67 3.67 13.60 20.67
CA LEU A 67 4.35 12.61 19.83
C LEU A 67 5.25 13.31 18.80
N LEU A 68 4.72 14.23 18.01
CA LEU A 68 5.45 14.92 16.94
C LEU A 68 6.59 15.79 17.50
N ASN A 69 6.35 16.47 18.60
CA ASN A 69 7.36 17.29 19.28
C ASN A 69 8.58 16.48 19.76
N ARG A 70 8.42 15.21 20.14
CA ARG A 70 9.57 14.31 20.46
C ARG A 70 10.53 14.16 19.29
N TYR A 71 10.05 14.34 18.07
CA TYR A 71 10.82 14.24 16.83
C TYR A 71 11.12 15.59 16.19
N GLY A 72 10.89 16.70 16.94
CA GLY A 72 11.23 18.05 16.49
C GLY A 72 10.23 18.68 15.54
N LEU A 73 9.02 18.12 15.41
CA LEU A 73 7.93 18.69 14.62
C LEU A 73 6.98 19.48 15.54
N HIS A 74 6.96 20.80 15.36
CA HIS A 74 6.19 21.72 16.21
C HIS A 74 5.03 22.40 15.49
N ASP A 75 5.04 22.38 14.17
CA ASP A 75 4.03 22.98 13.29
C ASP A 75 4.00 22.29 11.91
N PHE A 76 3.17 22.77 11.01
CA PHE A 76 3.03 22.23 9.64
C PHE A 76 3.84 23.01 8.58
N SER A 77 4.82 23.81 8.98
CA SER A 77 5.60 24.66 8.06
C SER A 77 6.49 23.87 7.10
N ASP A 78 6.89 22.65 7.48
CA ASP A 78 7.73 21.77 6.69
C ASP A 78 7.10 20.39 6.50
N PRO A 79 6.27 20.18 5.47
CA PRO A 79 5.67 18.89 5.17
C PRO A 79 6.70 17.77 4.92
N ASP A 80 7.88 18.11 4.37
CA ASP A 80 8.92 17.11 4.12
C ASP A 80 9.46 16.49 5.42
N ALA A 81 9.46 17.25 6.52
CA ALA A 81 9.84 16.72 7.83
C ALA A 81 8.88 15.65 8.36
N PHE A 82 7.58 15.74 8.03
CA PHE A 82 6.61 14.68 8.33
C PHE A 82 6.90 13.43 7.51
N PHE A 83 7.23 13.57 6.22
CA PHE A 83 7.57 12.42 5.38
C PHE A 83 8.85 11.74 5.88
N ASP A 84 9.90 12.50 6.21
CA ASP A 84 11.13 11.96 6.79
C ASP A 84 10.85 11.11 8.04
N LEU A 85 9.91 11.57 8.88
CA LEU A 85 9.50 10.85 10.08
C LEU A 85 8.70 9.58 9.75
N PHE A 86 7.81 9.65 8.75
CA PHE A 86 6.92 8.56 8.40
C PHE A 86 7.59 7.43 7.61
N TYR A 87 8.83 7.58 7.17
CA TYR A 87 9.60 6.45 6.62
C TYR A 87 9.94 5.42 7.69
N ASP A 88 10.05 5.84 8.96
CA ASP A 88 10.10 4.91 10.09
C ASP A 88 8.70 4.31 10.34
N GLU A 89 8.57 2.98 10.19
CA GLU A 89 7.28 2.30 10.32
C GLU A 89 6.71 2.35 11.74
N ASP A 90 7.56 2.28 12.76
CA ASP A 90 7.13 2.28 14.15
C ASP A 90 6.59 3.66 14.52
N ILE A 91 7.29 4.73 14.13
CA ILE A 91 6.84 6.10 14.36
C ILE A 91 5.56 6.39 13.57
N ARG A 92 5.49 5.95 12.32
CA ARG A 92 4.29 6.05 11.49
C ARG A 92 3.10 5.34 12.13
N PHE A 93 3.32 4.17 12.71
CA PHE A 93 2.26 3.43 13.41
C PHE A 93 1.78 4.16 14.66
N GLU A 94 2.69 4.68 15.51
CA GLU A 94 2.33 5.50 16.68
C GLU A 94 1.50 6.73 16.28
N TYR A 95 1.95 7.43 15.22
CA TYR A 95 1.22 8.58 14.68
C TYR A 95 -0.19 8.20 14.20
N LEU A 96 -0.33 7.09 13.47
CA LEU A 96 -1.64 6.63 13.00
C LEU A 96 -2.61 6.32 14.13
N LEU A 97 -2.14 5.75 15.24
CA LEU A 97 -2.94 5.52 16.44
C LEU A 97 -3.41 6.83 17.06
N ALA A 98 -2.50 7.80 17.21
CA ALA A 98 -2.81 9.12 17.76
C ALA A 98 -3.78 9.89 16.85
N PHE A 99 -3.59 9.88 15.53
CA PHE A 99 -4.51 10.50 14.58
C PHE A 99 -5.90 9.86 14.59
N LYS A 100 -5.98 8.54 14.70
CA LYS A 100 -7.26 7.83 14.82
C LYS A 100 -8.00 8.19 16.11
N LYS A 101 -7.26 8.37 17.21
CA LYS A 101 -7.81 8.85 18.50
C LYS A 101 -8.35 10.28 18.36
N LEU A 102 -7.55 11.18 17.75
CA LEU A 102 -7.97 12.56 17.47
C LEU A 102 -9.23 12.61 16.58
N THR A 103 -9.27 11.80 15.53
CA THR A 103 -10.43 11.73 14.61
C THR A 103 -11.71 11.30 15.33
N ARG A 104 -11.62 10.31 16.22
CA ARG A 104 -12.78 9.86 17.02
C ARG A 104 -13.26 10.94 17.98
N ALA A 105 -12.33 11.60 18.67
CA ALA A 105 -12.67 12.68 19.58
C ALA A 105 -13.26 13.89 18.84
N MET A 106 -12.71 14.24 17.68
CA MET A 106 -13.26 15.27 16.80
C MET A 106 -14.68 14.91 16.33
N ASP A 107 -14.94 13.64 15.98
CA ASP A 107 -16.27 13.17 15.57
C ASP A 107 -17.30 13.26 16.69
N ALA A 108 -16.91 13.01 17.94
CA ALA A 108 -17.80 13.15 19.10
C ALA A 108 -18.19 14.61 19.36
N VAL A 109 -17.22 15.54 19.27
CA VAL A 109 -17.47 16.97 19.57
C VAL A 109 -18.09 17.71 18.39
N PHE A 110 -17.70 17.38 17.13
CA PHE A 110 -18.21 18.08 15.95
C PHE A 110 -19.73 17.82 15.73
N PRO A 111 -20.57 18.86 15.43
CA PRO A 111 -20.24 20.21 14.93
C PRO A 111 -20.24 21.33 15.99
N ARG A 112 -19.93 21.05 17.24
CA ARG A 112 -19.95 22.06 18.31
C ARG A 112 -18.91 23.16 18.05
N LYS A 113 -19.19 24.35 18.57
CA LYS A 113 -18.30 25.51 18.40
C LYS A 113 -16.89 25.27 18.95
N GLU A 114 -16.79 24.54 20.04
CA GLU A 114 -15.54 24.20 20.72
C GLU A 114 -14.60 23.34 19.85
N ALA A 115 -15.14 22.58 18.90
CA ALA A 115 -14.34 21.82 17.94
C ALA A 115 -13.60 22.70 16.93
N LEU A 116 -14.09 23.95 16.71
CA LEU A 116 -13.54 24.85 15.69
C LEU A 116 -12.09 25.28 16.01
N ASP A 117 -11.70 25.33 17.27
CA ASP A 117 -10.34 25.68 17.68
C ASP A 117 -9.30 24.62 17.27
N PHE A 118 -9.71 23.36 17.13
CA PHE A 118 -8.87 22.23 16.72
C PHE A 118 -8.96 21.93 15.22
N TRP A 119 -9.89 22.57 14.52
CA TRP A 119 -10.20 22.29 13.14
C TRP A 119 -9.03 22.56 12.16
N PRO A 120 -8.29 23.69 12.27
CA PRO A 120 -7.15 23.95 11.39
C PRO A 120 -6.08 22.86 11.47
N ASP A 121 -5.71 22.44 12.68
CA ASP A 121 -4.72 21.37 12.89
C ASP A 121 -5.23 20.04 12.37
N TYR A 122 -6.51 19.71 12.65
CA TYR A 122 -7.12 18.49 12.15
C TYR A 122 -7.08 18.41 10.61
N LEU A 123 -7.42 19.49 9.91
CA LEU A 123 -7.35 19.54 8.44
C LEU A 123 -5.92 19.42 7.92
N SER A 124 -4.95 20.00 8.61
CA SER A 124 -3.52 19.86 8.27
C SER A 124 -3.05 18.42 8.43
N PHE A 125 -3.45 17.74 9.50
CA PHE A 125 -3.19 16.30 9.66
C PHE A 125 -3.87 15.45 8.57
N VAL A 126 -5.08 15.79 8.16
CA VAL A 126 -5.78 15.14 7.04
C VAL A 126 -4.99 15.32 5.74
N GLU A 127 -4.48 16.53 5.46
CA GLU A 127 -3.66 16.81 4.28
C GLU A 127 -2.34 16.02 4.31
N ILE A 128 -1.63 16.02 5.44
CA ILE A 128 -0.41 15.23 5.63
C ILE A 128 -0.67 13.73 5.41
N ASN A 129 -1.76 13.18 5.96
CA ASN A 129 -2.12 11.77 5.75
C ASN A 129 -2.40 11.45 4.29
N ALA A 130 -3.14 12.33 3.59
CA ALA A 130 -3.44 12.12 2.17
C ALA A 130 -2.18 12.16 1.30
N LEU A 131 -1.27 13.09 1.58
CA LEU A 131 0.01 13.19 0.90
C LEU A 131 0.91 11.99 1.23
N ALA A 132 1.01 11.61 2.51
CA ALA A 132 1.80 10.47 2.95
C ALA A 132 1.26 9.14 2.37
N GLN A 133 -0.05 8.94 2.32
CA GLN A 133 -0.64 7.78 1.66
C GLN A 133 -0.23 7.67 0.20
N ARG A 134 -0.20 8.80 -0.50
CA ARG A 134 0.19 8.87 -1.91
C ARG A 134 1.66 8.49 -2.12
N HIS A 135 2.55 8.97 -1.24
CA HIS A 135 4.00 8.78 -1.37
C HIS A 135 4.49 7.45 -0.80
N LEU A 136 3.92 7.01 0.34
CA LEU A 136 4.33 5.77 1.01
C LEU A 136 3.52 4.54 0.57
N HIS A 137 2.50 4.71 -0.28
CA HIS A 137 1.58 3.65 -0.71
C HIS A 137 0.96 2.85 0.46
N ASP A 138 0.95 3.43 1.67
CA ASP A 138 0.45 2.77 2.88
C ASP A 138 -1.07 2.93 3.00
N GLN A 139 -1.81 1.84 2.79
CA GLN A 139 -3.27 1.81 2.86
C GLN A 139 -3.81 2.15 4.26
N ARG A 140 -2.99 2.02 5.31
CA ARG A 140 -3.35 2.38 6.69
C ARG A 140 -3.55 3.88 6.87
N LEU A 141 -2.89 4.71 6.06
CA LEU A 141 -3.07 6.17 5.99
C LEU A 141 -4.37 6.59 5.28
N SER A 142 -5.16 5.63 4.80
CA SER A 142 -6.35 5.93 4.02
C SER A 142 -7.43 6.62 4.85
N MET A 143 -8.16 7.53 4.20
CA MET A 143 -9.30 8.26 4.78
C MET A 143 -10.55 7.38 4.99
N LYS A 144 -10.51 6.08 4.66
CA LYS A 144 -11.66 5.16 4.77
C LYS A 144 -12.21 5.01 6.19
N GLY A 145 -11.35 5.19 7.21
CA GLY A 145 -11.74 5.10 8.61
C GLY A 145 -12.33 6.38 9.22
N ILE A 146 -12.37 7.49 8.46
CA ILE A 146 -12.92 8.75 8.94
C ILE A 146 -14.46 8.71 8.88
N PRO A 147 -15.16 9.13 9.96
CA PRO A 147 -16.61 9.21 9.98
C PRO A 147 -17.18 10.10 8.85
N ALA A 148 -18.37 9.74 8.34
CA ALA A 148 -18.92 10.35 7.12
C ALA A 148 -19.04 11.88 7.20
N LYS A 149 -19.43 12.43 8.36
CA LYS A 149 -19.58 13.87 8.55
C LYS A 149 -18.27 14.64 8.48
N LEU A 150 -17.18 14.08 9.02
CA LEU A 150 -15.83 14.67 8.93
C LEU A 150 -15.21 14.46 7.55
N ARG A 151 -15.50 13.32 6.92
CA ARG A 151 -14.97 12.98 5.60
C ARG A 151 -15.44 13.96 4.52
N ALA A 152 -16.72 14.32 4.51
CA ALA A 152 -17.25 15.25 3.51
C ALA A 152 -16.52 16.60 3.54
N ILE A 153 -16.16 17.08 4.72
CA ILE A 153 -15.43 18.35 4.89
C ILE A 153 -13.95 18.18 4.56
N ALA A 154 -13.35 17.07 5.01
CA ALA A 154 -11.97 16.71 4.68
C ALA A 154 -11.76 16.59 3.16
N ASP A 155 -12.69 15.93 2.45
CA ASP A 155 -12.65 15.78 1.00
C ASP A 155 -12.74 17.14 0.29
N ALA A 156 -13.66 18.01 0.72
CA ALA A 156 -13.80 19.36 0.18
C ALA A 156 -12.53 20.19 0.41
N TYR A 157 -11.91 20.07 1.58
CA TYR A 157 -10.65 20.74 1.90
C TYR A 157 -9.50 20.23 1.02
N LEU A 158 -9.32 18.92 0.90
CA LEU A 158 -8.28 18.33 0.06
C LEU A 158 -8.42 18.74 -1.40
N ILE A 159 -9.65 18.75 -1.93
CA ILE A 159 -9.93 19.26 -3.29
C ILE A 159 -9.51 20.74 -3.41
N SER A 160 -9.82 21.59 -2.44
CA SER A 160 -9.45 23.00 -2.44
C SER A 160 -7.92 23.22 -2.42
N ARG A 161 -7.17 22.27 -1.83
CA ARG A 161 -5.71 22.27 -1.80
C ARG A 161 -5.08 21.59 -3.02
N GLY A 162 -5.87 21.11 -3.97
CA GLY A 162 -5.38 20.38 -5.14
C GLY A 162 -4.94 18.94 -4.85
N VAL A 163 -5.25 18.42 -3.66
CA VAL A 163 -4.99 17.04 -3.29
C VAL A 163 -6.17 16.18 -3.72
N THR A 164 -6.08 15.52 -4.87
CA THR A 164 -7.14 14.66 -5.37
C THR A 164 -7.00 13.24 -4.80
N GLN A 165 -8.06 12.70 -4.22
CA GLN A 165 -8.09 11.33 -3.67
C GLN A 165 -8.10 10.23 -4.75
N LYS A 166 -8.44 10.58 -5.99
CA LYS A 166 -8.48 9.67 -7.15
C LYS A 166 -7.20 9.79 -7.97
N ILE A 167 -6.08 9.43 -7.40
CA ILE A 167 -4.90 9.20 -8.21
C ILE A 167 -4.64 7.71 -8.15
N ALA A 168 -4.76 7.04 -9.31
CA ALA A 168 -4.10 5.76 -9.52
C ALA A 168 -2.65 5.92 -9.03
N PRO A 169 -2.06 4.91 -8.35
CA PRO A 169 -0.67 4.99 -7.94
C PRO A 169 0.12 5.47 -9.16
N ILE A 170 0.81 6.61 -9.03
CA ILE A 170 1.66 7.09 -10.12
C ILE A 170 2.71 6.01 -10.30
N SER A 171 2.77 5.43 -11.49
CA SER A 171 3.80 4.44 -11.76
C SER A 171 5.16 5.08 -11.55
N ILE A 172 6.04 4.38 -10.83
CA ILE A 172 7.42 4.84 -10.65
C ILE A 172 8.13 5.07 -12.01
N MET A 173 7.55 4.54 -13.09
CA MET A 173 8.04 4.71 -14.46
C MET A 173 7.56 6.00 -15.13
N ASP A 174 6.59 6.70 -14.54
CA ASP A 174 6.03 7.92 -15.12
C ASP A 174 6.90 9.15 -14.83
N ASP A 175 6.93 10.08 -15.78
CA ASP A 175 7.63 11.37 -15.63
C ASP A 175 7.01 12.23 -14.52
N ASP A 176 5.73 12.05 -14.22
CA ASP A 176 5.04 12.79 -13.17
C ASP A 176 5.45 12.36 -11.76
N PHE A 177 5.89 11.10 -11.57
CA PHE A 177 6.54 10.66 -10.34
C PHE A 177 7.82 11.44 -10.10
N GLN A 178 8.69 11.51 -11.12
CA GLN A 178 9.97 12.23 -11.03
C GLN A 178 9.77 13.73 -10.75
N LYS A 179 8.80 14.37 -11.41
CA LYS A 179 8.46 15.78 -11.15
C LYS A 179 8.01 16.00 -9.69
N GLY A 180 7.23 15.07 -9.13
CA GLY A 180 6.79 15.09 -7.74
C GLY A 180 7.97 15.02 -6.78
N VAL A 181 8.88 14.06 -6.99
CA VAL A 181 10.10 13.91 -6.18
C VAL A 181 11.00 15.14 -6.25
N GLN A 182 11.19 15.72 -7.45
CA GLN A 182 12.01 16.92 -7.61
C GLN A 182 11.49 18.15 -6.86
N GLN A 183 10.21 18.21 -6.54
CA GLN A 183 9.62 19.30 -5.74
C GLN A 183 10.00 19.23 -4.24
N ARG A 184 10.55 18.09 -3.78
CA ARG A 184 11.01 17.95 -2.40
C ARG A 184 12.25 18.80 -2.15
N ARG A 185 12.31 19.43 -0.98
CA ARG A 185 13.40 20.34 -0.63
C ARG A 185 14.66 19.62 -0.15
N ARG A 186 14.50 18.44 0.48
CA ARG A 186 15.58 17.70 1.12
C ARG A 186 15.96 16.47 0.31
N ASP A 187 17.25 16.24 0.12
CA ASP A 187 17.73 15.07 -0.62
C ASP A 187 17.42 13.76 0.10
N LYS A 188 17.40 13.77 1.45
CA LYS A 188 16.93 12.64 2.25
C LYS A 188 15.49 12.26 1.89
N THR A 189 14.57 13.22 1.83
CA THR A 189 13.17 12.98 1.47
C THR A 189 13.04 12.47 0.04
N LYS A 190 13.82 13.03 -0.92
CA LYS A 190 13.84 12.53 -2.30
C LYS A 190 14.31 11.08 -2.38
N ALA A 191 15.44 10.77 -1.70
CA ALA A 191 16.00 9.43 -1.69
C ALA A 191 15.01 8.42 -1.09
N ALA A 192 14.42 8.74 0.06
CA ALA A 192 13.48 7.88 0.74
C ALA A 192 12.18 7.67 -0.06
N GLU A 193 11.67 8.69 -0.75
CA GLU A 193 10.49 8.55 -1.63
C GLU A 193 10.78 7.63 -2.81
N VAL A 194 11.93 7.77 -3.46
CA VAL A 194 12.33 6.89 -4.59
C VAL A 194 12.61 5.47 -4.10
N GLU A 195 13.31 5.29 -2.99
CA GLU A 195 13.56 3.99 -2.38
C GLU A 195 12.26 3.25 -2.11
N HIS A 196 11.34 3.90 -1.39
CA HIS A 196 10.06 3.29 -1.03
C HIS A 196 9.22 2.92 -2.27
N ALA A 197 9.19 3.76 -3.28
CA ALA A 197 8.51 3.49 -4.53
C ALA A 197 9.12 2.31 -5.29
N ILE A 198 10.46 2.19 -5.31
CA ILE A 198 11.17 1.05 -5.90
C ILE A 198 10.85 -0.24 -5.13
N ARG A 199 10.93 -0.24 -3.78
CA ARG A 199 10.57 -1.41 -2.96
C ARG A 199 9.15 -1.87 -3.25
N HIS A 200 8.20 -0.96 -3.20
CA HIS A 200 6.80 -1.26 -3.47
C HIS A 200 6.60 -1.85 -4.88
N TYR A 201 7.25 -1.29 -5.89
CA TYR A 201 7.18 -1.80 -7.26
C TYR A 201 7.77 -3.21 -7.39
N ILE A 202 8.87 -3.49 -6.71
CA ILE A 202 9.46 -4.83 -6.63
C ILE A 202 8.48 -5.80 -5.97
N ASP A 203 7.93 -5.44 -4.81
CA ASP A 203 7.06 -6.31 -4.01
C ASP A 203 5.79 -6.74 -4.75
N ILE A 204 5.15 -5.81 -5.47
CA ILE A 204 3.93 -6.13 -6.23
C ILE A 204 4.17 -6.95 -7.49
N ASN A 205 5.39 -6.90 -8.05
CA ASN A 205 5.72 -7.56 -9.31
C ASN A 205 6.64 -8.78 -9.16
N ILE A 206 7.19 -9.06 -7.96
CA ILE A 206 8.14 -10.15 -7.74
C ILE A 206 7.60 -11.52 -8.17
N ASN A 207 6.30 -11.75 -8.02
CA ASN A 207 5.65 -12.99 -8.43
C ASN A 207 5.48 -13.09 -9.96
N GLU A 208 5.43 -11.97 -10.69
CA GLU A 208 5.34 -11.98 -12.15
C GLU A 208 6.67 -12.42 -12.76
N ASP A 209 7.79 -11.86 -12.29
CA ASP A 209 9.14 -12.18 -12.78
C ASP A 209 10.17 -12.21 -11.64
N PRO A 210 10.27 -13.33 -10.92
CA PRO A 210 11.12 -13.44 -9.73
C PRO A 210 12.60 -13.12 -9.98
N GLU A 211 13.16 -13.55 -11.12
CA GLU A 211 14.57 -13.30 -11.45
C GLU A 211 14.87 -11.83 -11.69
N LEU A 212 14.00 -11.16 -12.42
CA LEU A 212 14.16 -9.74 -12.73
C LEU A 212 14.05 -8.90 -11.46
N PHE A 213 13.00 -9.11 -10.68
CA PHE A 213 12.72 -8.28 -9.50
C PHE A 213 13.65 -8.61 -8.33
N ALA A 214 14.12 -9.86 -8.16
CA ALA A 214 15.18 -10.17 -7.21
C ALA A 214 16.47 -9.41 -7.54
N SER A 215 16.85 -9.32 -8.81
CA SER A 215 18.03 -8.57 -9.22
C SER A 215 17.92 -7.07 -8.93
N PHE A 216 16.73 -6.49 -9.02
CA PHE A 216 16.50 -5.09 -8.64
C PHE A 216 16.54 -4.89 -7.12
N ALA A 217 16.02 -5.84 -6.35
CA ALA A 217 16.11 -5.81 -4.89
C ALA A 217 17.58 -5.84 -4.43
N GLU A 218 18.40 -6.70 -5.01
CA GLU A 218 19.84 -6.75 -4.71
C GLU A 218 20.55 -5.43 -5.05
N MET A 219 20.26 -4.82 -6.20
CA MET A 219 20.84 -3.52 -6.57
C MET A 219 20.41 -2.42 -5.62
N LEU A 220 19.14 -2.42 -5.19
CA LEU A 220 18.63 -1.46 -4.21
C LEU A 220 19.40 -1.57 -2.89
N GLU A 221 19.53 -2.80 -2.34
CA GLU A 221 20.26 -3.02 -1.10
C GLU A 221 21.73 -2.62 -1.21
N GLN A 222 22.38 -2.89 -2.34
CA GLN A 222 23.76 -2.47 -2.59
C GLN A 222 23.92 -0.95 -2.58
N ILE A 223 23.00 -0.21 -3.19
CA ILE A 223 23.01 1.26 -3.19
C ILE A 223 22.90 1.79 -1.77
N LEU A 224 21.95 1.28 -0.98
CA LEU A 224 21.72 1.73 0.38
C LEU A 224 22.91 1.42 1.31
N GLN A 225 23.56 0.26 1.15
CA GLN A 225 24.72 -0.13 1.93
C GLN A 225 25.97 0.67 1.55
N GLN A 226 26.19 0.90 0.23
CA GLN A 226 27.40 1.54 -0.28
C GLN A 226 27.45 3.04 0.03
N PHE A 227 26.34 3.72 0.01
CA PHE A 227 26.24 5.18 0.13
C PHE A 227 25.57 5.62 1.44
N ALA A 228 25.55 4.77 2.47
CA ALA A 228 24.99 5.08 3.78
C ALA A 228 25.42 6.50 4.21
N ASP A 229 24.46 7.29 4.71
CA ASP A 229 24.64 8.69 5.16
C ASP A 229 24.86 9.77 4.08
N ASN A 230 24.99 9.40 2.80
CA ASN A 230 25.06 10.38 1.70
C ASN A 230 23.79 10.41 0.86
N TRP A 231 22.80 11.15 1.34
CA TRP A 231 21.46 11.18 0.76
C TRP A 231 21.40 11.69 -0.69
N GLU A 232 22.28 12.61 -1.07
CA GLU A 232 22.37 13.10 -2.45
C GLU A 232 22.83 11.98 -3.40
N LEU A 233 23.88 11.25 -3.04
CA LEU A 233 24.37 10.12 -3.83
C LEU A 233 23.36 8.97 -3.86
N ILE A 234 22.73 8.65 -2.72
CA ILE A 234 21.65 7.65 -2.68
C ILE A 234 20.56 8.02 -3.68
N TYR A 235 20.05 9.25 -3.65
CA TYR A 235 19.03 9.72 -4.58
C TYR A 235 19.46 9.56 -6.04
N GLN A 236 20.68 9.97 -6.39
CA GLN A 236 21.20 9.86 -7.76
C GLN A 236 21.29 8.40 -8.24
N GLU A 237 21.77 7.49 -7.39
CA GLU A 237 21.88 6.07 -7.73
C GLU A 237 20.52 5.37 -7.79
N LEU A 238 19.59 5.73 -6.92
CA LEU A 238 18.20 5.25 -6.99
C LEU A 238 17.49 5.70 -8.27
N GLU A 239 17.72 6.94 -8.73
CA GLU A 239 17.22 7.41 -10.03
C GLU A 239 17.82 6.62 -11.20
N LYS A 240 19.10 6.28 -11.15
CA LYS A 240 19.72 5.39 -12.16
C LYS A 240 19.10 3.99 -12.13
N LEU A 241 18.85 3.44 -10.94
CA LEU A 241 18.17 2.16 -10.79
C LEU A 241 16.75 2.21 -11.37
N ARG A 242 15.98 3.26 -11.08
CA ARG A 242 14.64 3.48 -11.64
C ARG A 242 14.67 3.53 -13.18
N GLN A 243 15.62 4.27 -13.75
CA GLN A 243 15.81 4.33 -15.21
C GLN A 243 16.18 2.96 -15.79
N LYS A 244 17.01 2.18 -15.08
CA LYS A 244 17.38 0.83 -15.49
C LYS A 244 16.16 -0.10 -15.46
N MET A 245 15.29 0.02 -14.46
CA MET A 245 14.03 -0.73 -14.40
C MET A 245 13.14 -0.38 -15.60
N ALA A 246 12.96 0.90 -15.91
CA ALA A 246 12.19 1.35 -17.06
C ALA A 246 12.79 0.89 -18.41
N ALA A 247 14.11 0.83 -18.51
CA ALA A 247 14.79 0.31 -19.71
C ALA A 247 14.57 -1.21 -19.87
N LYS A 248 14.55 -1.96 -18.77
CA LYS A 248 14.26 -3.40 -18.78
C LYS A 248 12.85 -3.74 -19.26
N GLU A 249 11.88 -2.87 -19.02
CA GLU A 249 10.55 -3.01 -19.63
C GLU A 249 10.57 -2.88 -21.16
N ARG A 250 11.61 -2.30 -21.74
CA ARG A 250 11.81 -2.15 -23.19
C ARG A 250 12.83 -3.14 -23.76
N GLU A 251 13.36 -4.04 -22.93
CA GLU A 251 14.36 -5.05 -23.34
C GLU A 251 13.81 -5.95 -24.47
N GLN A 252 14.73 -6.42 -25.32
CA GLN A 252 14.43 -7.38 -26.38
C GLN A 252 13.84 -8.68 -25.79
N THR A 253 12.71 -9.10 -26.31
CA THR A 253 12.00 -10.29 -25.82
C THR A 253 12.25 -11.55 -26.67
N TYR A 254 13.05 -11.45 -27.72
CA TYR A 254 13.33 -12.54 -28.62
C TYR A 254 12.06 -13.19 -29.26
N GLY A 255 10.99 -12.41 -29.37
CA GLY A 255 9.70 -12.91 -29.83
C GLY A 255 8.82 -13.56 -28.76
N LEU A 256 9.28 -13.63 -27.51
CA LEU A 256 8.53 -14.14 -26.36
C LEU A 256 7.56 -13.09 -25.82
N ASP A 257 6.44 -13.55 -25.27
CA ASP A 257 5.55 -12.70 -24.48
C ASP A 257 6.26 -12.22 -23.22
N ARG A 258 6.24 -10.89 -23.01
CA ARG A 258 7.00 -10.25 -21.94
C ARG A 258 6.58 -10.67 -20.53
N LYS A 259 5.26 -10.83 -20.30
CA LYS A 259 4.72 -11.14 -18.98
C LYS A 259 4.59 -12.64 -18.72
N ARG A 260 4.40 -13.41 -19.77
CA ARG A 260 4.03 -14.84 -19.64
C ARG A 260 5.20 -15.78 -19.94
N GLN A 261 6.09 -15.43 -20.86
CA GLN A 261 7.16 -16.30 -21.33
C GLN A 261 8.56 -15.83 -20.90
N MET A 262 8.80 -14.51 -20.88
CA MET A 262 10.11 -13.98 -20.46
C MET A 262 10.50 -14.36 -19.02
N PRO A 263 9.58 -14.45 -18.03
CA PRO A 263 9.94 -14.97 -16.70
C PRO A 263 10.51 -16.40 -16.75
N ILE A 264 9.91 -17.27 -17.54
CA ILE A 264 10.43 -18.65 -17.74
C ILE A 264 11.80 -18.61 -18.37
N PHE A 265 12.00 -17.79 -19.43
CA PHE A 265 13.30 -17.60 -20.08
C PHE A 265 14.38 -17.18 -19.08
N ARG A 266 14.07 -16.26 -18.15
CA ARG A 266 15.01 -15.81 -17.11
C ARG A 266 15.30 -16.89 -16.07
N ILE A 267 14.29 -17.62 -15.61
CA ILE A 267 14.45 -18.77 -14.71
C ILE A 267 15.37 -19.82 -15.35
N MET A 268 15.16 -20.14 -16.63
CA MET A 268 16.02 -21.08 -17.36
C MET A 268 17.46 -20.56 -17.48
N ARG A 269 17.64 -19.26 -17.82
CA ARG A 269 18.96 -18.65 -17.92
C ARG A 269 19.69 -18.67 -16.58
N ALA A 270 18.99 -18.38 -15.48
CA ALA A 270 19.56 -18.39 -14.14
C ALA A 270 20.08 -19.78 -13.77
N GLU A 271 19.28 -20.80 -13.93
CA GLU A 271 19.62 -22.15 -13.49
C GLU A 271 20.58 -22.88 -14.44
N LEU A 272 20.41 -22.71 -15.75
CA LEU A 272 21.21 -23.45 -16.73
C LEU A 272 22.53 -22.73 -17.06
N TRP A 273 22.51 -21.41 -17.11
CA TRP A 273 23.68 -20.61 -17.52
C TRP A 273 24.22 -19.66 -16.44
N ASN A 274 23.76 -19.82 -15.18
CA ASN A 274 24.20 -19.00 -14.03
C ASN A 274 24.10 -17.49 -14.30
N ASN A 275 23.02 -17.05 -14.94
CA ASN A 275 22.73 -15.65 -15.32
C ASN A 275 23.76 -14.94 -16.21
N ARG A 276 24.72 -15.67 -16.81
CA ARG A 276 25.67 -15.07 -17.73
C ARG A 276 25.01 -14.61 -19.04
N GLU A 277 25.71 -13.81 -19.82
CA GLU A 277 25.30 -13.49 -21.17
C GLU A 277 25.32 -14.76 -22.04
N LEU A 278 24.28 -14.88 -22.88
CA LEU A 278 24.09 -16.02 -23.78
C LEU A 278 24.58 -15.66 -25.18
N THR A 279 25.15 -16.61 -25.88
CA THR A 279 25.41 -16.52 -27.33
C THR A 279 24.09 -16.58 -28.10
N GLU A 280 24.11 -16.22 -29.39
CA GLU A 280 22.91 -16.27 -30.25
C GLU A 280 22.31 -17.69 -30.30
N ASP A 281 23.14 -18.74 -30.40
CA ASP A 281 22.70 -20.14 -30.39
C ASP A 281 22.07 -20.53 -29.02
N GLU A 282 22.66 -20.09 -27.94
CA GLU A 282 22.11 -20.34 -26.59
C GLU A 282 20.81 -19.59 -26.34
N ILE A 283 20.67 -18.36 -26.88
CA ILE A 283 19.40 -17.62 -26.85
C ILE A 283 18.34 -18.41 -27.61
N ALA A 284 18.64 -18.89 -28.82
CA ALA A 284 17.70 -19.68 -29.61
C ALA A 284 17.28 -20.97 -28.88
N GLN A 285 18.23 -21.67 -28.26
CA GLN A 285 17.95 -22.86 -27.46
C GLN A 285 17.08 -22.56 -26.23
N ASN A 286 17.37 -21.46 -25.52
CA ASN A 286 16.59 -21.06 -24.36
C ASN A 286 15.17 -20.61 -24.75
N VAL A 287 15.02 -19.89 -25.86
CA VAL A 287 13.70 -19.51 -26.43
C VAL A 287 12.87 -20.76 -26.74
N ASP A 288 13.48 -21.74 -27.42
CA ASP A 288 12.82 -22.99 -27.76
C ASP A 288 12.39 -23.77 -26.50
N LEU A 289 13.26 -23.91 -25.53
CA LEU A 289 12.96 -24.56 -24.24
C LEU A 289 11.85 -23.79 -23.51
N THR A 290 11.90 -22.46 -23.49
CA THR A 290 10.89 -21.60 -22.88
C THR A 290 9.51 -21.81 -23.49
N LEU A 291 9.39 -21.81 -24.81
CA LEU A 291 8.13 -22.02 -25.52
C LEU A 291 7.54 -23.41 -25.23
N ASN A 292 8.36 -24.45 -25.29
CA ASN A 292 7.90 -25.81 -24.99
C ASN A 292 7.45 -25.96 -23.52
N THR A 293 8.20 -25.36 -22.61
CA THR A 293 7.87 -25.36 -21.16
C THR A 293 6.58 -24.59 -20.90
N PHE A 294 6.45 -23.38 -21.47
CA PHE A 294 5.28 -22.55 -21.32
C PHE A 294 4.01 -23.25 -21.84
N ASN A 295 4.06 -23.81 -23.06
CA ASN A 295 2.94 -24.52 -23.66
C ASN A 295 2.50 -25.74 -22.83
N LEU A 296 3.45 -26.44 -22.25
CA LEU A 296 3.18 -27.58 -21.36
C LEU A 296 2.47 -27.12 -20.08
N ILE A 297 3.00 -26.09 -19.40
CA ILE A 297 2.41 -25.53 -18.19
C ILE A 297 1.01 -24.99 -18.47
N GLU A 298 0.87 -24.16 -19.49
CA GLU A 298 -0.40 -23.52 -19.86
C GLU A 298 -1.49 -24.55 -20.15
N ARG A 299 -1.18 -25.61 -20.90
CA ARG A 299 -2.12 -26.68 -21.22
C ARG A 299 -2.66 -27.35 -19.97
N GLU A 300 -1.79 -27.69 -19.02
CA GLU A 300 -2.16 -28.46 -17.83
C GLU A 300 -2.88 -27.58 -16.79
N VAL A 301 -2.39 -26.36 -16.60
CA VAL A 301 -2.90 -25.43 -15.57
C VAL A 301 -4.32 -24.90 -15.91
N ARG A 302 -4.71 -24.87 -17.20
CA ARG A 302 -6.07 -24.51 -17.63
C ARG A 302 -7.14 -25.52 -17.22
N SER A 303 -6.74 -26.74 -16.88
CA SER A 303 -7.70 -27.78 -16.44
C SER A 303 -8.37 -27.37 -15.13
N ALA A 304 -9.70 -27.40 -15.05
CA ALA A 304 -10.44 -27.09 -13.85
C ALA A 304 -9.99 -27.99 -12.68
N GLY A 305 -9.71 -27.39 -11.52
CA GLY A 305 -9.26 -28.10 -10.32
C GLY A 305 -7.80 -28.58 -10.35
N PHE A 306 -6.98 -28.14 -11.32
CA PHE A 306 -5.56 -28.52 -11.39
C PHE A 306 -4.83 -28.23 -10.08
N TRP A 307 -5.03 -27.05 -9.50
CA TRP A 307 -4.36 -26.62 -8.27
C TRP A 307 -4.82 -27.35 -7.01
N ASP A 308 -5.97 -28.00 -7.05
CA ASP A 308 -6.53 -28.80 -5.97
C ASP A 308 -6.20 -30.29 -6.14
N SER A 309 -5.60 -30.68 -7.28
CA SER A 309 -5.26 -32.07 -7.64
C SER A 309 -3.76 -32.33 -7.52
N THR A 310 -3.34 -32.94 -6.40
CA THR A 310 -1.94 -33.39 -6.21
C THR A 310 -1.47 -34.34 -7.31
N PRO A 311 -2.30 -35.30 -7.83
CA PRO A 311 -1.90 -36.16 -8.95
C PRO A 311 -1.65 -35.38 -10.24
N ALA A 312 -2.47 -34.36 -10.57
CA ALA A 312 -2.28 -33.54 -11.76
C ALA A 312 -0.98 -32.72 -11.69
N GLN A 313 -0.71 -32.10 -10.53
CA GLN A 313 0.55 -31.38 -10.29
C GLN A 313 1.77 -32.31 -10.37
N SER A 314 1.68 -33.54 -9.83
CA SER A 314 2.76 -34.51 -9.90
C SER A 314 3.02 -34.99 -11.33
N ARG A 315 1.97 -35.14 -12.15
CA ARG A 315 2.07 -35.45 -13.57
C ARG A 315 2.81 -34.34 -14.32
N LEU A 316 2.40 -33.07 -14.15
CA LEU A 316 3.08 -31.94 -14.80
C LEU A 316 4.55 -31.87 -14.40
N LYS A 317 4.88 -32.05 -13.11
CA LYS A 317 6.30 -32.14 -12.66
C LYS A 317 7.06 -33.25 -13.36
N GLY A 318 6.42 -34.40 -13.63
CA GLY A 318 6.98 -35.51 -14.38
C GLY A 318 7.23 -35.16 -15.84
N GLU A 319 6.26 -34.56 -16.50
CA GLU A 319 6.33 -34.11 -17.90
C GLU A 319 7.39 -33.02 -18.12
N LEU A 320 7.49 -32.07 -17.21
CA LEU A 320 8.56 -31.05 -17.23
C LEU A 320 9.95 -31.68 -17.12
N ARG A 321 10.14 -32.65 -16.22
CA ARG A 321 11.40 -33.39 -16.11
C ARG A 321 11.72 -34.16 -17.38
N HIS A 322 10.73 -34.81 -17.98
CA HIS A 322 10.89 -35.54 -19.22
C HIS A 322 11.24 -34.59 -20.38
N LEU A 323 10.63 -33.43 -20.46
CA LEU A 323 10.96 -32.38 -21.45
C LEU A 323 12.43 -31.94 -21.32
N LEU A 324 12.88 -31.62 -20.10
CA LEU A 324 14.26 -31.19 -19.83
C LEU A 324 15.30 -32.24 -20.20
N LEU A 325 14.97 -33.51 -20.01
CA LEU A 325 15.87 -34.63 -20.31
C LEU A 325 15.65 -35.23 -21.71
N SER A 326 14.79 -34.64 -22.52
CA SER A 326 14.57 -35.09 -23.90
C SER A 326 15.87 -34.91 -24.73
N PRO A 327 16.06 -35.69 -25.80
CA PRO A 327 17.26 -35.60 -26.65
C PRO A 327 17.49 -34.16 -27.19
N ARG A 328 16.47 -33.37 -27.28
CA ARG A 328 16.51 -31.96 -27.73
C ARG A 328 17.20 -31.03 -26.73
N PHE A 329 17.02 -31.26 -25.43
CA PHE A 329 17.46 -30.34 -24.38
C PHE A 329 18.47 -30.96 -23.39
N ALA A 330 18.68 -32.28 -23.43
CA ALA A 330 19.57 -32.98 -22.52
C ALA A 330 21.05 -32.53 -22.59
N SER A 331 21.45 -31.91 -23.70
CA SER A 331 22.81 -31.37 -23.89
C SER A 331 23.00 -29.95 -23.34
N LEU A 332 21.94 -29.32 -22.87
CA LEU A 332 22.04 -27.97 -22.26
C LEU A 332 22.88 -28.02 -20.98
N PRO A 333 23.64 -26.95 -20.67
CA PRO A 333 24.47 -26.93 -19.48
C PRO A 333 23.62 -27.08 -18.21
N ASN A 334 24.17 -27.78 -17.23
CA ASN A 334 23.57 -27.98 -15.90
C ASN A 334 22.15 -28.61 -15.86
N VAL A 335 21.55 -28.95 -17.02
CA VAL A 335 20.15 -29.42 -17.07
C VAL A 335 19.92 -30.65 -16.21
N TYR A 336 20.86 -31.59 -16.22
CA TYR A 336 20.76 -32.83 -15.46
C TYR A 336 20.74 -32.56 -13.94
N ASP A 337 21.66 -31.73 -13.46
CA ASP A 337 21.80 -31.41 -12.04
C ASP A 337 20.70 -30.49 -11.53
N LYS A 338 20.30 -29.56 -12.35
CA LYS A 338 19.34 -28.50 -11.98
C LYS A 338 17.86 -28.83 -12.26
N ARG A 339 17.56 -29.96 -12.93
CA ARG A 339 16.20 -30.32 -13.34
C ARG A 339 15.16 -30.28 -12.22
N HIS A 340 15.53 -30.65 -10.99
CA HIS A 340 14.61 -30.65 -9.86
C HIS A 340 14.31 -29.24 -9.36
N VAL A 341 15.35 -28.42 -9.27
CA VAL A 341 15.24 -27.00 -8.89
C VAL A 341 14.44 -26.25 -9.93
N LEU A 342 14.76 -26.43 -11.23
CA LEU A 342 14.00 -25.84 -12.34
C LEU A 342 12.50 -26.17 -12.26
N VAL A 343 12.16 -27.45 -12.12
CA VAL A 343 10.76 -27.86 -12.05
C VAL A 343 10.06 -27.26 -10.83
N SER A 344 10.74 -27.18 -9.66
CA SER A 344 10.17 -26.52 -8.47
C SER A 344 9.86 -25.05 -8.75
N ARG A 345 10.84 -24.30 -9.25
CA ARG A 345 10.73 -22.87 -9.54
C ARG A 345 9.65 -22.57 -10.61
N LEU A 346 9.57 -23.40 -11.65
CA LEU A 346 8.54 -23.29 -12.69
C LEU A 346 7.14 -23.53 -12.12
N MET A 347 6.97 -24.50 -11.21
CA MET A 347 5.69 -24.75 -10.56
C MET A 347 5.30 -23.65 -9.57
N GLU A 348 6.26 -23.07 -8.86
CA GLU A 348 6.06 -21.92 -7.98
C GLU A 348 5.61 -20.69 -8.78
N TRP A 349 6.34 -20.38 -9.86
CA TRP A 349 5.97 -19.33 -10.78
C TRP A 349 4.57 -19.54 -11.39
N ALA A 350 4.26 -20.72 -11.87
CA ALA A 350 2.95 -21.04 -12.44
C ALA A 350 1.82 -20.90 -11.42
N ARG A 351 2.06 -21.27 -10.16
CA ARG A 351 1.10 -21.14 -9.07
C ARG A 351 0.85 -19.68 -8.70
N ALA A 352 1.90 -18.86 -8.63
CA ALA A 352 1.81 -17.43 -8.37
C ALA A 352 1.04 -16.70 -9.48
N ASN A 353 1.19 -17.16 -10.75
CA ASN A 353 0.59 -16.54 -11.94
C ASN A 353 -0.66 -17.28 -12.44
N ARG A 354 -1.31 -18.11 -11.62
CA ARG A 354 -2.45 -18.97 -12.01
C ARG A 354 -3.60 -18.21 -12.65
N GLU A 355 -3.91 -16.98 -12.17
CA GLU A 355 -4.99 -16.18 -12.73
C GLU A 355 -4.68 -15.65 -14.13
N THR A 356 -3.44 -15.22 -14.35
CA THR A 356 -2.96 -14.74 -15.65
C THR A 356 -2.90 -15.87 -16.67
N LEU A 357 -2.49 -17.08 -16.24
CA LEU A 357 -2.44 -18.28 -17.09
C LEU A 357 -3.83 -18.81 -17.44
N ALA A 358 -4.84 -18.60 -16.59
CA ALA A 358 -6.21 -19.07 -16.81
C ALA A 358 -7.03 -18.17 -17.75
N ARG A 359 -6.66 -16.89 -17.90
CA ARG A 359 -7.44 -15.85 -18.63
C ARG A 359 -7.16 -15.77 -20.12
N SER A 360 -6.37 -16.61 -20.71
CA SER A 360 -5.98 -16.55 -22.12
C SER A 360 -6.76 -17.50 -23.02
#